data_0cd5f7121c65afa5008833c027defa70
#
_entry.id   0cd5f7121c65afa5008833c027defa70
#
_cell.length_a   1.000
_cell.length_b   1.000
_cell.length_c   1.000
_cell.angle_alpha   90.00
_cell.angle_beta   90.00
_cell.angle_gamma   90.00
#
_symmetry.space_group_name_H-M   'P 1'
#
loop_
_entity.id
_entity.type
_entity.pdbx_description
1 polymer ?
#
loop_
_entity_poly.entity_id
_entity_poly.type
_entity_poly.pdbx_seq_one_letter_code
_entity_poly.pdbx_strand_id
1 'polypeptide(L)'
;MNTDIDYTGIRPDRKSDEPLHIQLHRALVREIRSLPPNRHVALMSERELAIRLNLSRRTTHRAYEQLLEDRLVRRRPDKSLMVRQDARSRMLGPYPVIGVLIPMDFSQFVQNNGRNAVPYLEGLIGCSSGLNASCIMLRSPEASASPAEIEAFAAEHFPRLCGVIHLGGLSRFNTPCDPVLEQLLKHTEIPQVCISGSLPEDHVGSVCADPAQGLDEMCQVLKERGFRRVGVIGRKFEPQLFHYIAEERSSAMCDALTRNGLECVLRADLPDTGTGAAVEAILTRPDRPEVLLCHNDKTADLVWRTARSMGLRIPDDLALAGYDCRPGDPRLASIMTSPGDIASAAVEMVMDHFRNGISDANRLRLLPTKFVDGKSLYKPGVHKRNIKKNRT
;
A
#
# COMPACT_ATOMS: atom_id res chain seq x y z
N MET A 1 1.32 20.31 -12.08
CA MET A 1 0.73 19.44 -13.13
C MET A 1 0.65 20.21 -14.42
N ASN A 2 1.18 19.63 -15.49
CA ASN A 2 1.10 20.23 -16.82
C ASN A 2 -0.37 20.26 -17.26
N THR A 3 -0.89 21.44 -17.56
CA THR A 3 -2.30 21.62 -17.94
C THR A 3 -2.55 21.43 -19.44
N ASP A 4 -1.48 21.28 -20.21
CA ASP A 4 -1.46 21.17 -21.67
C ASP A 4 -0.55 20.01 -22.11
N ILE A 5 -0.68 19.57 -23.37
CA ILE A 5 0.17 18.53 -23.92
C ILE A 5 1.61 19.04 -23.99
N ASP A 6 2.54 18.27 -23.44
CA ASP A 6 3.97 18.57 -23.55
C ASP A 6 4.55 17.97 -24.83
N TYR A 7 4.79 18.82 -25.80
CA TYR A 7 5.42 18.41 -27.07
C TYR A 7 6.95 18.43 -27.00
N THR A 8 7.58 18.87 -25.90
CA THR A 8 9.05 19.03 -25.81
C THR A 8 9.77 17.68 -25.69
N GLY A 9 9.10 16.70 -25.06
CA GLY A 9 9.61 15.33 -24.91
C GLY A 9 9.39 14.43 -26.12
N ILE A 10 8.62 14.87 -27.12
CA ILE A 10 8.29 14.02 -28.29
C ILE A 10 9.43 14.08 -29.30
N ARG A 11 10.17 12.97 -29.44
CA ARG A 11 11.32 12.84 -30.37
C ARG A 11 11.22 11.55 -31.18
N PRO A 12 10.49 11.54 -32.32
CA PRO A 12 10.42 10.36 -33.18
C PRO A 12 11.79 10.00 -33.78
N ASP A 13 12.17 8.74 -33.67
CA ASP A 13 13.44 8.24 -34.21
C ASP A 13 13.30 7.86 -35.69
N ARG A 14 14.02 8.57 -36.55
CA ARG A 14 14.05 8.32 -38.01
C ARG A 14 14.83 7.06 -38.41
N LYS A 15 15.63 6.50 -37.50
CA LYS A 15 16.42 5.30 -37.72
C LYS A 15 15.69 4.02 -37.33
N SER A 16 14.56 4.15 -36.62
CA SER A 16 13.72 3.03 -36.22
C SER A 16 12.97 2.47 -37.44
N ASP A 17 12.79 1.16 -37.48
CA ASP A 17 11.94 0.47 -38.46
C ASP A 17 10.45 0.81 -38.32
N GLU A 18 10.07 1.36 -37.19
CA GLU A 18 8.68 1.78 -36.92
C GLU A 18 8.36 3.09 -37.66
N PRO A 19 7.23 3.17 -38.38
CA PRO A 19 6.83 4.36 -39.11
C PRO A 19 6.66 5.59 -38.17
N LEU A 20 7.19 6.74 -38.57
CA LEU A 20 7.20 7.98 -37.78
C LEU A 20 5.79 8.41 -37.30
N HIS A 21 4.75 8.15 -38.08
CA HIS A 21 3.38 8.50 -37.67
C HIS A 21 2.88 7.60 -36.52
N ILE A 22 3.32 6.34 -36.44
CA ILE A 22 2.99 5.43 -35.35
C ILE A 22 3.75 5.85 -34.09
N GLN A 23 5.03 6.18 -34.21
CA GLN A 23 5.81 6.70 -33.07
C GLN A 23 5.20 7.99 -32.53
N LEU A 24 4.80 8.93 -33.42
CA LEU A 24 4.15 10.17 -33.04
C LEU A 24 2.80 9.92 -32.37
N HIS A 25 1.97 9.05 -32.94
CA HIS A 25 0.70 8.67 -32.37
C HIS A 25 0.89 8.13 -30.95
N ARG A 26 1.80 7.18 -30.74
CA ARG A 26 2.10 6.60 -29.41
C ARG A 26 2.56 7.67 -28.42
N ALA A 27 3.42 8.60 -28.83
CA ALA A 27 3.87 9.69 -27.98
C ALA A 27 2.70 10.62 -27.58
N LEU A 28 1.84 10.96 -28.53
CA LEU A 28 0.66 11.80 -28.25
C LEU A 28 -0.35 11.09 -27.33
N VAL A 29 -0.54 9.79 -27.50
CA VAL A 29 -1.38 8.97 -26.60
C VAL A 29 -0.85 9.02 -25.18
N ARG A 30 0.48 8.91 -24.99
CA ARG A 30 1.10 9.02 -23.67
C ARG A 30 0.87 10.40 -23.04
N GLU A 31 1.05 11.48 -23.82
CA GLU A 31 0.80 12.84 -23.34
C GLU A 31 -0.69 13.07 -22.99
N ILE A 32 -1.62 12.60 -23.82
CA ILE A 32 -3.05 12.68 -23.54
C ILE A 32 -3.40 11.92 -22.24
N ARG A 33 -2.73 10.79 -21.99
CA ARG A 33 -2.93 9.99 -20.79
C ARG A 33 -2.45 10.69 -19.52
N SER A 34 -1.39 11.48 -19.59
CA SER A 34 -0.85 12.24 -18.45
C SER A 34 -1.66 13.50 -18.10
N LEU A 35 -2.59 13.91 -18.97
CA LEU A 35 -3.43 15.07 -18.70
C LEU A 35 -4.35 14.84 -17.51
N PRO A 36 -4.60 15.87 -16.69
CA PRO A 36 -5.65 15.77 -15.65
C PRO A 36 -7.00 15.39 -16.27
N PRO A 37 -7.79 14.53 -15.61
CA PRO A 37 -9.10 14.15 -16.10
C PRO A 37 -10.02 15.35 -16.21
N ASN A 38 -11.02 15.26 -17.10
CA ASN A 38 -12.05 16.28 -17.32
C ASN A 38 -11.59 17.66 -17.82
N ARG A 39 -10.38 17.78 -18.34
CA ARG A 39 -9.88 19.03 -18.93
C ARG A 39 -10.15 19.11 -20.44
N HIS A 40 -10.41 20.35 -20.88
CA HIS A 40 -10.57 20.70 -22.29
C HIS A 40 -9.20 21.15 -22.85
N VAL A 41 -8.42 20.20 -23.36
CA VAL A 41 -7.12 20.47 -23.95
C VAL A 41 -7.20 20.41 -25.48
N ALA A 42 -6.81 21.47 -26.15
CA ALA A 42 -6.69 21.50 -27.60
C ALA A 42 -5.31 20.99 -28.05
N LEU A 43 -5.28 20.21 -29.13
CA LEU A 43 -4.01 19.85 -29.75
C LEU A 43 -3.50 21.01 -30.60
N MET A 44 -2.16 21.08 -30.68
CA MET A 44 -1.48 21.94 -31.65
C MET A 44 -1.95 21.63 -33.08
N SER A 45 -1.99 22.61 -33.95
CA SER A 45 -2.38 22.33 -35.35
C SER A 45 -1.37 21.38 -36.03
N GLU A 46 -1.84 20.59 -37.00
CA GLU A 46 -0.98 19.69 -37.77
C GLU A 46 0.26 20.38 -38.36
N ARG A 47 0.08 21.63 -38.83
CA ARG A 47 1.15 22.42 -39.40
C ARG A 47 2.20 22.85 -38.36
N GLU A 48 1.74 23.35 -37.23
CA GLU A 48 2.64 23.77 -36.14
C GLU A 48 3.40 22.58 -35.57
N LEU A 49 2.71 21.45 -35.34
CA LEU A 49 3.36 20.24 -34.85
C LEU A 49 4.39 19.68 -35.83
N ALA A 50 4.08 19.71 -37.13
CA ALA A 50 5.01 19.28 -38.17
C ALA A 50 6.29 20.13 -38.15
N ILE A 51 6.15 21.44 -38.01
CA ILE A 51 7.30 22.37 -37.92
C ILE A 51 8.09 22.10 -36.64
N ARG A 52 7.40 22.02 -35.50
CA ARG A 52 8.03 21.86 -34.18
C ARG A 52 8.86 20.57 -34.08
N LEU A 53 8.34 19.45 -34.61
CA LEU A 53 9.01 18.16 -34.56
C LEU A 53 9.85 17.85 -35.81
N ASN A 54 9.96 18.78 -36.73
CA ASN A 54 10.64 18.60 -38.02
C ASN A 54 10.15 17.35 -38.78
N LEU A 55 8.82 17.17 -38.83
CA LEU A 55 8.16 16.06 -39.52
C LEU A 55 7.44 16.54 -40.78
N SER A 56 7.07 15.59 -41.67
CA SER A 56 6.20 15.92 -42.78
C SER A 56 4.77 16.17 -42.30
N ARG A 57 4.05 17.07 -42.92
CA ARG A 57 2.63 17.32 -42.65
C ARG A 57 1.79 16.03 -42.81
N ARG A 58 2.17 15.15 -43.75
CA ARG A 58 1.52 13.86 -43.93
C ARG A 58 1.70 12.94 -42.72
N THR A 59 2.86 12.98 -42.07
CA THR A 59 3.15 12.20 -40.85
C THR A 59 2.27 12.66 -39.69
N THR A 60 2.19 13.98 -39.44
CA THR A 60 1.35 14.53 -38.38
C THR A 60 -0.13 14.31 -38.64
N HIS A 61 -0.56 14.47 -39.89
CA HIS A 61 -1.95 14.19 -40.29
C HIS A 61 -2.34 12.74 -39.99
N ARG A 62 -1.52 11.76 -40.42
CA ARG A 62 -1.79 10.33 -40.13
C ARG A 62 -1.87 10.02 -38.64
N ALA A 63 -0.99 10.59 -37.85
CA ALA A 63 -1.02 10.41 -36.40
C ALA A 63 -2.31 11.01 -35.78
N TYR A 64 -2.78 12.16 -36.28
CA TYR A 64 -4.00 12.79 -35.81
C TYR A 64 -5.27 12.07 -36.26
N GLU A 65 -5.31 11.56 -37.50
CA GLU A 65 -6.40 10.71 -37.95
C GLU A 65 -6.52 9.44 -37.09
N GLN A 66 -5.38 8.83 -36.72
CA GLN A 66 -5.40 7.68 -35.82
C GLN A 66 -5.96 8.05 -34.44
N LEU A 67 -5.63 9.21 -33.87
CA LEU A 67 -6.24 9.69 -32.62
C LEU A 67 -7.76 9.91 -32.74
N LEU A 68 -8.24 10.31 -33.91
CA LEU A 68 -9.68 10.45 -34.20
C LEU A 68 -10.37 9.08 -34.32
N GLU A 69 -9.72 8.12 -35.04
CA GLU A 69 -10.20 6.73 -35.16
C GLU A 69 -10.27 6.04 -33.79
N ASP A 70 -9.25 6.25 -32.93
CA ASP A 70 -9.22 5.76 -31.56
C ASP A 70 -10.22 6.51 -30.65
N ARG A 71 -10.86 7.56 -31.17
CA ARG A 71 -11.82 8.42 -30.45
C ARG A 71 -11.22 9.09 -29.20
N LEU A 72 -9.93 9.35 -29.20
CA LEU A 72 -9.23 10.05 -28.10
C LEU A 72 -9.37 11.56 -28.20
N VAL A 73 -9.58 12.04 -29.43
CA VAL A 73 -9.81 13.45 -29.73
C VAL A 73 -11.12 13.62 -30.51
N ARG A 74 -11.62 14.84 -30.55
CA ARG A 74 -12.76 15.22 -31.37
C ARG A 74 -12.45 16.48 -32.18
N ARG A 75 -13.04 16.61 -33.35
CA ARG A 75 -12.96 17.81 -34.17
C ARG A 75 -13.93 18.87 -33.68
N ARG A 76 -13.48 20.10 -33.52
CA ARG A 76 -14.32 21.26 -33.19
C ARG A 76 -14.90 21.89 -34.46
N PRO A 77 -15.90 22.79 -34.34
CA PRO A 77 -16.41 23.54 -35.48
C PRO A 77 -15.35 24.34 -36.25
N ASP A 78 -14.34 24.85 -35.54
CA ASP A 78 -13.17 25.58 -36.11
C ASP A 78 -12.12 24.65 -36.73
N LYS A 79 -12.43 23.34 -36.85
CA LYS A 79 -11.57 22.26 -37.33
C LYS A 79 -10.36 21.93 -36.45
N SER A 80 -10.16 22.59 -35.32
CA SER A 80 -9.15 22.21 -34.34
C SER A 80 -9.50 20.87 -33.67
N LEU A 81 -8.47 20.15 -33.18
CA LEU A 81 -8.67 18.91 -32.44
C LEU A 81 -8.62 19.19 -30.94
N MET A 82 -9.52 18.58 -30.21
CA MET A 82 -9.60 18.66 -28.76
C MET A 82 -9.61 17.28 -28.15
N VAL A 83 -8.85 17.07 -27.08
CA VAL A 83 -8.89 15.84 -26.30
C VAL A 83 -10.29 15.63 -25.74
N ARG A 84 -10.81 14.43 -25.86
CA ARG A 84 -12.11 14.07 -25.27
C ARG A 84 -11.97 13.89 -23.77
N GLN A 85 -12.98 14.29 -23.03
CA GLN A 85 -13.01 14.11 -21.57
C GLN A 85 -12.94 12.63 -21.16
N ASP A 86 -13.52 11.75 -21.97
CA ASP A 86 -13.51 10.29 -21.77
C ASP A 86 -12.33 9.58 -22.47
N ALA A 87 -11.33 10.33 -22.98
CA ALA A 87 -10.19 9.77 -23.72
C ALA A 87 -9.43 8.72 -22.90
N ARG A 88 -9.17 9.04 -21.64
CA ARG A 88 -8.43 8.14 -20.72
C ARG A 88 -9.16 6.81 -20.52
N SER A 89 -10.47 6.84 -20.31
CA SER A 89 -11.27 5.62 -20.18
C SER A 89 -11.32 4.81 -21.47
N ARG A 90 -11.29 5.48 -22.64
CA ARG A 90 -11.32 4.81 -23.95
C ARG A 90 -10.03 4.09 -24.30
N MET A 91 -8.89 4.61 -23.85
CA MET A 91 -7.57 3.98 -24.07
C MET A 91 -7.46 2.59 -23.46
N LEU A 92 -8.22 2.32 -22.41
CA LEU A 92 -8.17 1.09 -21.64
C LEU A 92 -9.30 0.10 -21.97
N GLY A 93 -10.17 0.48 -22.92
CA GLY A 93 -11.31 -0.35 -23.26
C GLY A 93 -12.44 -0.30 -22.21
N PRO A 94 -13.48 -1.13 -22.36
CA PRO A 94 -14.67 -1.11 -21.51
C PRO A 94 -14.42 -1.62 -20.08
N TYR A 95 -13.32 -2.34 -19.86
CA TYR A 95 -12.96 -2.95 -18.58
C TYR A 95 -11.54 -2.51 -18.19
N PRO A 96 -11.41 -1.44 -17.39
CA PRO A 96 -10.11 -0.99 -16.92
C PRO A 96 -9.41 -2.07 -16.09
N VAL A 97 -8.09 -2.19 -16.26
CA VAL A 97 -7.27 -3.19 -15.58
C VAL A 97 -6.36 -2.48 -14.58
N ILE A 98 -6.40 -2.91 -13.33
CA ILE A 98 -5.53 -2.45 -12.25
C ILE A 98 -4.38 -3.43 -12.11
N GLY A 99 -3.14 -2.94 -12.14
CA GLY A 99 -1.96 -3.73 -11.79
C GLY A 99 -1.75 -3.78 -10.28
N VAL A 100 -1.59 -4.96 -9.72
CA VAL A 100 -1.24 -5.14 -8.31
C VAL A 100 0.19 -5.66 -8.26
N LEU A 101 1.12 -4.80 -7.85
CA LEU A 101 2.54 -5.14 -7.78
C LEU A 101 2.88 -5.73 -6.41
N ILE A 102 3.53 -6.89 -6.46
CA ILE A 102 4.04 -7.59 -5.27
C ILE A 102 5.56 -7.74 -5.39
N PRO A 103 6.32 -7.41 -4.32
CA PRO A 103 7.79 -7.46 -4.34
C PRO A 103 8.35 -8.88 -4.14
N MET A 104 7.60 -9.91 -4.47
CA MET A 104 7.95 -11.31 -4.28
C MET A 104 7.12 -12.22 -5.18
N ASP A 105 7.42 -13.52 -5.20
CA ASP A 105 6.55 -14.50 -5.86
C ASP A 105 5.18 -14.60 -5.18
N PHE A 106 4.16 -14.93 -5.95
CA PHE A 106 2.80 -15.08 -5.42
C PHE A 106 2.72 -16.14 -4.30
N SER A 107 3.47 -17.24 -4.42
CA SER A 107 3.54 -18.26 -3.36
C SER A 107 4.15 -17.71 -2.07
N GLN A 108 5.21 -16.91 -2.16
CA GLN A 108 5.81 -16.22 -1.03
C GLN A 108 4.85 -15.18 -0.43
N PHE A 109 4.13 -14.43 -1.27
CA PHE A 109 3.10 -13.51 -0.81
C PHE A 109 2.04 -14.23 0.05
N VAL A 110 1.52 -15.36 -0.43
CA VAL A 110 0.54 -16.17 0.32
C VAL A 110 1.14 -16.72 1.62
N GLN A 111 2.37 -17.24 1.59
CA GLN A 111 3.04 -17.76 2.79
C GLN A 111 3.32 -16.67 3.82
N ASN A 112 3.80 -15.51 3.39
CA ASN A 112 4.16 -14.40 4.28
C ASN A 112 2.93 -13.77 4.92
N ASN A 113 1.85 -13.60 4.17
CA ASN A 113 0.61 -13.04 4.68
C ASN A 113 -0.27 -14.09 5.39
N GLY A 114 -0.01 -15.37 5.15
CA GLY A 114 -0.78 -16.45 5.78
C GLY A 114 -2.28 -16.32 5.54
N ARG A 115 -3.08 -16.31 6.62
CA ARG A 115 -4.55 -16.19 6.53
C ARG A 115 -5.02 -14.81 6.04
N ASN A 116 -4.20 -13.78 6.10
CA ASN A 116 -4.55 -12.45 5.61
C ASN A 116 -4.48 -12.35 4.08
N ALA A 117 -3.78 -13.26 3.40
CA ALA A 117 -3.68 -13.27 1.94
C ALA A 117 -5.05 -13.41 1.27
N VAL A 118 -5.91 -14.29 1.78
CA VAL A 118 -7.27 -14.51 1.21
C VAL A 118 -8.12 -13.24 1.32
N PRO A 119 -8.30 -12.61 2.49
CA PRO A 119 -9.02 -11.35 2.59
C PRO A 119 -8.47 -10.24 1.69
N TYR A 120 -7.16 -10.14 1.52
CA TYR A 120 -6.58 -9.20 0.54
C TYR A 120 -7.06 -9.46 -0.88
N LEU A 121 -6.99 -10.72 -1.32
CA LEU A 121 -7.44 -11.11 -2.66
C LEU A 121 -8.94 -10.90 -2.84
N GLU A 122 -9.74 -11.26 -1.83
CA GLU A 122 -11.19 -11.03 -1.84
C GLU A 122 -11.51 -9.54 -1.99
N GLY A 123 -10.82 -8.67 -1.25
CA GLY A 123 -10.97 -7.22 -1.35
C GLY A 123 -10.59 -6.69 -2.73
N LEU A 124 -9.45 -7.10 -3.27
CA LEU A 124 -8.99 -6.69 -4.60
C LEU A 124 -9.97 -7.13 -5.70
N ILE A 125 -10.30 -8.42 -5.74
CA ILE A 125 -11.13 -9.00 -6.80
C ILE A 125 -12.60 -8.57 -6.67
N GLY A 126 -13.14 -8.65 -5.47
CA GLY A 126 -14.54 -8.30 -5.21
C GLY A 126 -14.83 -6.83 -5.51
N CYS A 127 -13.99 -5.92 -5.02
CA CYS A 127 -14.16 -4.50 -5.25
C CYS A 127 -13.95 -4.13 -6.72
N SER A 128 -12.90 -4.66 -7.38
CA SER A 128 -12.68 -4.37 -8.80
C SER A 128 -13.84 -4.85 -9.68
N SER A 129 -14.36 -6.05 -9.43
CA SER A 129 -15.53 -6.58 -10.13
C SER A 129 -16.77 -5.71 -9.94
N GLY A 130 -17.03 -5.22 -8.73
CA GLY A 130 -18.12 -4.30 -8.43
C GLY A 130 -18.00 -2.94 -9.14
N LEU A 131 -16.80 -2.52 -9.48
CA LEU A 131 -16.50 -1.29 -10.22
C LEU A 131 -16.37 -1.49 -11.75
N ASN A 132 -16.68 -2.68 -12.26
CA ASN A 132 -16.48 -3.11 -13.65
C ASN A 132 -15.00 -2.96 -14.08
N ALA A 133 -14.08 -3.29 -13.20
CA ALA A 133 -12.65 -3.33 -13.44
C ALA A 133 -12.11 -4.75 -13.19
N SER A 134 -10.88 -4.99 -13.58
CA SER A 134 -10.15 -6.23 -13.28
C SER A 134 -8.83 -5.92 -12.59
N CYS A 135 -8.39 -6.81 -11.70
CA CYS A 135 -7.06 -6.77 -11.11
C CYS A 135 -6.18 -7.85 -11.73
N ILE A 136 -4.93 -7.51 -12.05
CA ILE A 136 -3.89 -8.47 -12.40
C ILE A 136 -2.74 -8.37 -11.39
N MET A 137 -2.25 -9.53 -10.96
CA MET A 137 -1.08 -9.59 -10.07
C MET A 137 0.19 -9.55 -10.92
N LEU A 138 1.09 -8.64 -10.62
CA LEU A 138 2.38 -8.48 -11.28
C LEU A 138 3.50 -8.59 -10.24
N ARG A 139 4.51 -9.40 -10.53
CA ARG A 139 5.73 -9.40 -9.73
C ARG A 139 6.53 -8.14 -10.07
N SER A 140 6.86 -7.34 -9.08
CA SER A 140 7.79 -6.22 -9.24
C SER A 140 9.18 -6.71 -9.66
N PRO A 141 9.98 -5.89 -10.34
CA PRO A 141 11.40 -6.18 -10.53
C PRO A 141 12.09 -6.50 -9.20
N GLU A 142 13.18 -7.26 -9.26
CA GLU A 142 14.00 -7.59 -8.09
C GLU A 142 14.62 -6.32 -7.48
N ALA A 143 14.89 -6.33 -6.17
CA ALA A 143 15.54 -5.20 -5.49
C ALA A 143 16.94 -4.86 -6.07
N SER A 144 17.56 -5.84 -6.74
CA SER A 144 18.85 -5.68 -7.46
C SER A 144 18.70 -5.21 -8.90
N ALA A 145 17.48 -5.00 -9.39
CA ALA A 145 17.24 -4.59 -10.77
C ALA A 145 17.84 -3.21 -11.07
N SER A 146 18.45 -3.09 -12.22
CA SER A 146 18.98 -1.81 -12.69
C SER A 146 17.86 -0.82 -13.04
N PRO A 147 18.11 0.49 -13.02
CA PRO A 147 17.11 1.48 -13.45
C PRO A 147 16.56 1.22 -14.86
N ALA A 148 17.37 0.67 -15.77
CA ALA A 148 16.93 0.34 -17.12
C ALA A 148 15.95 -0.84 -17.15
N GLU A 149 16.13 -1.85 -16.31
CA GLU A 149 15.19 -2.97 -16.16
C GLU A 149 13.87 -2.54 -15.54
N ILE A 150 13.92 -1.64 -14.54
CA ILE A 150 12.71 -1.08 -13.93
C ILE A 150 11.92 -0.25 -14.95
N GLU A 151 12.60 0.57 -15.72
CA GLU A 151 11.98 1.38 -16.77
C GLU A 151 11.39 0.50 -17.88
N ALA A 152 12.08 -0.57 -18.30
CA ALA A 152 11.57 -1.54 -19.27
C ALA A 152 10.28 -2.23 -18.75
N PHE A 153 10.26 -2.60 -17.47
CA PHE A 153 9.06 -3.16 -16.83
C PHE A 153 7.89 -2.17 -16.85
N ALA A 154 8.12 -0.90 -16.46
CA ALA A 154 7.09 0.11 -16.49
C ALA A 154 6.59 0.38 -17.92
N ALA A 155 7.50 0.48 -18.89
CA ALA A 155 7.16 0.69 -20.29
C ALA A 155 6.34 -0.46 -20.89
N GLU A 156 6.55 -1.70 -20.45
CA GLU A 156 5.80 -2.87 -20.90
C GLU A 156 4.39 -2.93 -20.29
N HIS A 157 4.27 -2.68 -18.96
CA HIS A 157 3.03 -2.97 -18.23
C HIS A 157 2.13 -1.74 -18.05
N PHE A 158 2.67 -0.58 -17.68
CA PHE A 158 1.87 0.60 -17.30
C PHE A 158 0.96 1.13 -18.41
N PRO A 159 1.34 1.10 -19.70
CA PRO A 159 0.43 1.54 -20.77
C PRO A 159 -0.89 0.78 -20.86
N ARG A 160 -0.96 -0.42 -20.30
CA ARG A 160 -2.15 -1.29 -20.36
C ARG A 160 -3.02 -1.21 -19.09
N LEU A 161 -2.61 -0.41 -18.10
CA LEU A 161 -3.24 -0.34 -16.79
C LEU A 161 -3.95 1.01 -16.59
N CYS A 162 -5.06 1.00 -15.87
CA CYS A 162 -5.73 2.22 -15.42
C CYS A 162 -5.10 2.80 -14.15
N GLY A 163 -4.33 2.01 -13.42
CA GLY A 163 -3.58 2.38 -12.24
C GLY A 163 -2.88 1.19 -11.63
N VAL A 164 -2.10 1.46 -10.61
CA VAL A 164 -1.24 0.47 -9.94
C VAL A 164 -1.44 0.52 -8.43
N ILE A 165 -1.56 -0.65 -7.82
CA ILE A 165 -1.53 -0.84 -6.37
C ILE A 165 -0.21 -1.50 -6.00
N HIS A 166 0.56 -0.89 -5.12
CA HIS A 166 1.78 -1.46 -4.57
C HIS A 166 1.47 -2.15 -3.24
N LEU A 167 1.66 -3.47 -3.19
CA LEU A 167 1.60 -4.25 -1.94
C LEU A 167 2.98 -4.23 -1.27
N GLY A 168 3.22 -3.22 -0.54
CA GLY A 168 4.46 -2.87 0.10
C GLY A 168 4.58 -1.36 0.03
N GLY A 169 5.16 -0.76 1.03
CA GLY A 169 5.02 0.66 1.14
C GLY A 169 6.27 1.41 1.51
N LEU A 170 6.05 2.69 1.53
CA LEU A 170 7.01 3.69 1.92
C LEU A 170 7.04 3.79 3.44
N SER A 171 8.23 3.90 4.01
CA SER A 171 8.43 4.13 5.43
C SER A 171 8.06 5.55 5.83
N ARG A 172 7.48 5.71 7.01
CA ARG A 172 7.26 7.03 7.65
C ARG A 172 8.54 7.79 7.95
N PHE A 173 9.69 7.11 7.98
CA PHE A 173 10.94 7.64 8.52
C PHE A 173 12.00 7.93 7.46
N ASN A 174 11.65 8.21 6.22
CA ASN A 174 12.60 8.50 5.12
C ASN A 174 13.75 7.47 4.98
N THR A 175 13.59 6.27 5.54
CA THR A 175 14.52 5.19 5.21
C THR A 175 14.30 4.83 3.76
N PRO A 176 15.36 4.64 2.97
CA PRO A 176 15.20 4.23 1.57
C PRO A 176 14.42 2.92 1.55
N CYS A 177 13.18 3.05 1.17
CA CYS A 177 12.31 1.95 0.84
C CYS A 177 12.90 1.27 -0.39
N ASP A 178 12.32 0.19 -0.79
CA ASP A 178 12.68 -0.52 -2.00
C ASP A 178 13.01 0.47 -3.15
N PRO A 179 14.26 0.52 -3.64
CA PRO A 179 14.66 1.42 -4.71
C PRO A 179 13.85 1.19 -6.00
N VAL A 180 13.30 0.00 -6.18
CA VAL A 180 12.38 -0.32 -7.28
C VAL A 180 11.09 0.46 -7.15
N LEU A 181 10.47 0.47 -5.96
CA LEU A 181 9.26 1.24 -5.71
C LEU A 181 9.51 2.75 -5.92
N GLU A 182 10.61 3.28 -5.38
CA GLU A 182 10.98 4.68 -5.57
C GLU A 182 11.09 5.06 -7.06
N GLN A 183 11.69 4.18 -7.87
CA GLN A 183 11.80 4.42 -9.31
C GLN A 183 10.43 4.31 -10.01
N LEU A 184 9.61 3.31 -9.66
CA LEU A 184 8.28 3.13 -10.25
C LEU A 184 7.34 4.30 -9.92
N LEU A 185 7.44 4.88 -8.73
CA LEU A 185 6.61 6.01 -8.33
C LEU A 185 6.88 7.29 -9.14
N LYS A 186 7.99 7.40 -9.87
CA LYS A 186 8.28 8.52 -10.76
C LYS A 186 7.38 8.56 -12.01
N HIS A 187 6.67 7.47 -12.30
CA HIS A 187 5.70 7.39 -13.41
C HIS A 187 4.38 8.08 -13.05
N THR A 188 4.33 9.40 -13.24
CA THR A 188 3.18 10.24 -12.87
C THR A 188 2.02 10.17 -13.87
N GLU A 189 2.21 9.51 -15.02
CA GLU A 189 1.22 9.33 -16.08
C GLU A 189 0.11 8.33 -15.71
N ILE A 190 0.30 7.53 -14.65
CA ILE A 190 -0.63 6.52 -14.18
C ILE A 190 -0.90 6.70 -12.69
N PRO A 191 -2.16 6.60 -12.21
CA PRO A 191 -2.46 6.58 -10.80
C PRO A 191 -1.73 5.44 -10.08
N GLN A 192 -1.08 5.76 -8.98
CA GLN A 192 -0.39 4.79 -8.15
C GLN A 192 -0.89 4.92 -6.71
N VAL A 193 -1.16 3.80 -6.07
CA VAL A 193 -1.62 3.71 -4.68
C VAL A 193 -0.76 2.73 -3.92
N CYS A 194 -0.20 3.16 -2.80
CA CYS A 194 0.56 2.31 -1.89
C CYS A 194 -0.32 1.84 -0.74
N ILE A 195 -0.26 0.55 -0.43
CA ILE A 195 -0.79 0.03 0.83
C ILE A 195 0.33 0.14 1.86
N SER A 196 0.36 1.28 2.59
CA SER A 196 1.45 1.58 3.52
C SER A 196 1.09 2.65 4.55
N GLY A 197 1.95 2.84 5.55
CA GLY A 197 1.75 3.78 6.65
C GLY A 197 2.07 5.24 6.35
N SER A 198 2.66 5.59 5.21
CA SER A 198 3.07 6.96 4.91
C SER A 198 2.48 7.50 3.63
N LEU A 199 2.34 8.83 3.57
CA LEU A 199 2.06 9.53 2.33
C LEU A 199 3.38 9.74 1.57
N PRO A 200 3.52 9.13 0.39
CA PRO A 200 4.60 9.47 -0.52
C PRO A 200 4.38 10.86 -1.15
N GLU A 201 4.99 11.10 -2.28
CA GLU A 201 4.85 12.36 -3.03
C GLU A 201 3.40 12.68 -3.42
N ASP A 202 3.13 13.94 -3.79
CA ASP A 202 1.78 14.50 -4.04
C ASP A 202 0.95 13.78 -5.12
N HIS A 203 1.59 13.02 -5.99
CA HIS A 203 0.95 12.26 -7.07
C HIS A 203 0.65 10.79 -6.74
N VAL A 204 0.89 10.35 -5.50
CA VAL A 204 0.69 8.95 -5.08
C VAL A 204 -0.35 8.89 -3.97
N GLY A 205 -1.27 7.93 -4.08
CA GLY A 205 -2.23 7.65 -3.03
C GLY A 205 -1.69 6.68 -1.98
N SER A 206 -2.24 6.73 -0.78
CA SER A 206 -1.91 5.79 0.29
C SER A 206 -3.16 5.31 1.03
N VAL A 207 -3.22 4.01 1.25
CA VAL A 207 -4.23 3.37 2.11
C VAL A 207 -3.52 2.59 3.19
N CYS A 208 -3.85 2.88 4.45
CA CYS A 208 -3.23 2.20 5.58
C CYS A 208 -4.19 2.00 6.76
N ALA A 209 -3.82 1.08 7.63
CA ALA A 209 -4.50 0.91 8.91
C ALA A 209 -4.11 2.05 9.87
N ASP A 210 -5.10 2.67 10.50
CA ASP A 210 -4.88 3.58 11.62
C ASP A 210 -4.84 2.78 12.92
N PRO A 211 -3.69 2.68 13.60
CA PRO A 211 -3.59 1.90 14.82
C PRO A 211 -4.23 2.57 16.04
N ALA A 212 -4.57 3.85 15.98
CA ALA A 212 -4.89 4.66 17.16
C ALA A 212 -6.05 4.08 17.96
N GLN A 213 -7.20 3.82 17.32
CA GLN A 213 -8.40 3.34 18.01
C GLN A 213 -8.15 1.99 18.69
N GLY A 214 -7.65 0.99 17.96
CA GLY A 214 -7.44 -0.35 18.50
C GLY A 214 -6.40 -0.37 19.63
N LEU A 215 -5.35 0.45 19.52
CA LEU A 215 -4.35 0.59 20.58
C LEU A 215 -4.90 1.28 21.83
N ASP A 216 -5.72 2.31 21.66
CA ASP A 216 -6.34 3.00 22.81
C ASP A 216 -7.36 2.07 23.51
N GLU A 217 -8.16 1.30 22.76
CA GLU A 217 -9.06 0.26 23.32
C GLU A 217 -8.25 -0.80 24.11
N MET A 218 -7.11 -1.26 23.57
CA MET A 218 -6.22 -2.19 24.27
C MET A 218 -5.65 -1.57 25.54
N CYS A 219 -5.16 -0.34 25.49
CA CYS A 219 -4.62 0.36 26.66
C CYS A 219 -5.68 0.53 27.76
N GLN A 220 -6.94 0.79 27.40
CA GLN A 220 -8.05 0.85 28.35
C GLN A 220 -8.23 -0.50 29.05
N VAL A 221 -8.26 -1.60 28.30
CA VAL A 221 -8.37 -2.97 28.86
C VAL A 221 -7.19 -3.30 29.77
N LEU A 222 -5.96 -2.90 29.40
CA LEU A 222 -4.78 -3.08 30.26
C LEU A 222 -4.95 -2.37 31.60
N LYS A 223 -5.42 -1.12 31.60
CA LYS A 223 -5.69 -0.35 32.84
C LYS A 223 -6.77 -0.99 33.69
N GLU A 224 -7.89 -1.38 33.09
CA GLU A 224 -9.00 -2.04 33.79
C GLU A 224 -8.57 -3.35 34.46
N ARG A 225 -7.62 -4.07 33.87
CA ARG A 225 -7.02 -5.28 34.43
C ARG A 225 -5.88 -5.02 35.41
N GLY A 226 -5.54 -3.74 35.62
CA GLY A 226 -4.52 -3.34 36.58
C GLY A 226 -3.09 -3.59 36.13
N PHE A 227 -2.85 -3.72 34.83
CA PHE A 227 -1.49 -3.70 34.27
C PHE A 227 -0.94 -2.28 34.28
N ARG A 228 0.35 -2.14 34.58
CA ARG A 228 1.01 -0.84 34.59
C ARG A 228 2.34 -0.84 33.83
N ARG A 229 3.09 -1.90 33.91
CA ARG A 229 4.43 -2.07 33.32
C ARG A 229 4.35 -2.89 32.05
N VAL A 230 4.43 -2.22 30.91
CA VAL A 230 4.25 -2.82 29.58
C VAL A 230 5.57 -2.83 28.83
N GLY A 231 5.88 -3.95 28.18
CA GLY A 231 6.98 -4.03 27.22
C GLY A 231 6.47 -4.08 25.80
N VAL A 232 7.22 -3.50 24.88
CA VAL A 232 6.94 -3.52 23.43
C VAL A 232 8.05 -4.30 22.72
N ILE A 233 7.64 -5.28 21.92
CA ILE A 233 8.52 -6.13 21.14
C ILE A 233 8.32 -5.87 19.65
N GLY A 234 9.34 -5.26 19.04
CA GLY A 234 9.49 -5.09 17.62
C GLY A 234 10.34 -6.19 16.98
N ARG A 235 10.78 -5.96 15.77
CA ARG A 235 11.71 -6.83 15.05
C ARG A 235 12.57 -6.03 14.08
N LYS A 236 13.84 -6.34 14.02
CA LYS A 236 14.74 -5.93 12.95
C LYS A 236 14.65 -6.95 11.83
N PHE A 237 14.55 -6.47 10.60
CA PHE A 237 14.57 -7.29 9.39
C PHE A 237 15.78 -6.92 8.55
N GLU A 238 16.42 -7.93 7.96
CA GLU A 238 17.48 -7.77 6.97
C GLU A 238 17.14 -8.66 5.75
N PRO A 239 17.09 -8.13 4.53
CA PRO A 239 17.14 -6.73 4.15
C PRO A 239 15.82 -6.00 4.49
N GLN A 240 15.88 -4.70 4.56
CA GLN A 240 14.97 -3.79 5.26
C GLN A 240 13.52 -3.69 4.70
N LEU A 241 13.12 -4.48 3.73
CA LEU A 241 11.88 -4.33 2.95
C LEU A 241 10.59 -4.24 3.80
N PHE A 242 10.55 -4.87 4.98
CA PHE A 242 9.39 -4.85 5.88
C PHE A 242 9.73 -4.30 7.28
N HIS A 243 10.93 -3.78 7.46
CA HIS A 243 11.38 -3.27 8.75
C HIS A 243 10.50 -2.13 9.25
N TYR A 244 10.09 -1.23 8.37
CA TYR A 244 9.28 -0.08 8.70
C TYR A 244 7.93 -0.44 9.36
N ILE A 245 7.26 -1.53 8.95
CA ILE A 245 5.98 -1.94 9.55
C ILE A 245 6.16 -2.28 11.03
N ALA A 246 7.22 -3.01 11.37
CA ALA A 246 7.52 -3.38 12.74
C ALA A 246 7.86 -2.14 13.59
N GLU A 247 8.65 -1.22 13.02
CA GLU A 247 9.05 0.03 13.68
C GLU A 247 7.85 0.97 13.89
N GLU A 248 7.02 1.17 12.87
CA GLU A 248 5.80 1.99 12.97
C GLU A 248 4.84 1.46 14.02
N ARG A 249 4.60 0.15 14.05
CA ARG A 249 3.72 -0.48 15.02
C ARG A 249 4.27 -0.39 16.44
N SER A 250 5.57 -0.64 16.61
CA SER A 250 6.23 -0.54 17.92
C SER A 250 6.21 0.89 18.45
N SER A 251 6.45 1.88 17.58
CA SER A 251 6.35 3.29 17.95
C SER A 251 4.92 3.69 18.32
N ALA A 252 3.94 3.30 17.50
CA ALA A 252 2.53 3.57 17.78
C ALA A 252 2.05 2.95 19.09
N MET A 253 2.55 1.75 19.44
CA MET A 253 2.29 1.11 20.74
C MET A 253 2.86 1.94 21.89
N CYS A 254 4.13 2.37 21.80
CA CYS A 254 4.75 3.20 22.84
C CYS A 254 4.00 4.54 23.01
N ASP A 255 3.60 5.17 21.91
CA ASP A 255 2.86 6.43 21.92
C ASP A 255 1.47 6.24 22.56
N ALA A 256 0.78 5.14 22.23
CA ALA A 256 -0.51 4.81 22.82
C ALA A 256 -0.40 4.56 24.34
N LEU A 257 0.62 3.81 24.79
CA LEU A 257 0.89 3.61 26.21
C LEU A 257 1.08 4.93 26.92
N THR A 258 1.92 5.82 26.39
CA THR A 258 2.21 7.15 26.97
C THR A 258 0.95 8.00 27.04
N ARG A 259 0.16 8.10 25.95
CA ARG A 259 -1.12 8.85 25.93
C ARG A 259 -2.11 8.33 26.95
N ASN A 260 -2.08 7.03 27.22
CA ASN A 260 -3.01 6.39 28.16
C ASN A 260 -2.47 6.29 29.59
N GLY A 261 -1.31 6.86 29.89
CA GLY A 261 -0.72 6.86 31.24
C GLY A 261 -0.24 5.48 31.71
N LEU A 262 0.17 4.61 30.77
CA LEU A 262 0.83 3.34 31.05
C LEU A 262 2.35 3.49 30.85
N GLU A 263 3.13 2.77 31.65
CA GLU A 263 4.59 2.83 31.57
C GLU A 263 5.14 1.83 30.56
N CYS A 264 5.81 2.32 29.53
CA CYS A 264 6.60 1.48 28.61
C CYS A 264 7.97 1.21 29.24
N VAL A 265 8.09 0.13 30.01
CA VAL A 265 9.32 -0.21 30.75
C VAL A 265 10.37 -0.93 29.90
N LEU A 266 10.01 -1.39 28.73
CA LEU A 266 10.89 -2.10 27.78
C LEU A 266 10.44 -1.82 26.36
N ARG A 267 11.39 -1.42 25.50
CA ARG A 267 11.27 -1.50 24.05
C ARG A 267 12.43 -2.32 23.52
N ALA A 268 12.17 -3.39 22.81
CA ALA A 268 13.20 -4.27 22.26
C ALA A 268 12.82 -4.74 20.84
N ASP A 269 13.80 -4.71 19.95
CA ASP A 269 13.67 -5.23 18.60
C ASP A 269 14.42 -6.56 18.48
N LEU A 270 13.70 -7.63 18.20
CA LEU A 270 14.26 -8.95 18.06
C LEU A 270 15.10 -9.03 16.77
N PRO A 271 16.28 -9.64 16.79
CA PRO A 271 17.11 -9.82 15.61
C PRO A 271 16.50 -10.87 14.66
N ASP A 272 16.92 -10.88 13.40
CA ASP A 272 16.48 -11.88 12.41
C ASP A 272 16.98 -13.29 12.76
N THR A 273 18.17 -13.42 13.29
CA THR A 273 18.78 -14.67 13.73
C THR A 273 18.89 -14.69 15.25
N GLY A 274 18.79 -15.88 15.86
CA GLY A 274 18.86 -16.02 17.31
C GLY A 274 17.68 -15.43 18.07
N THR A 275 16.56 -15.27 17.40
CA THR A 275 15.35 -14.63 17.92
C THR A 275 14.83 -15.28 19.20
N GLY A 276 14.92 -16.62 19.32
CA GLY A 276 14.53 -17.35 20.53
C GLY A 276 15.36 -16.95 21.74
N ALA A 277 16.69 -16.93 21.61
CA ALA A 277 17.61 -16.52 22.68
C ALA A 277 17.37 -15.06 23.11
N ALA A 278 17.06 -14.17 22.16
CA ALA A 278 16.72 -12.79 22.48
C ALA A 278 15.43 -12.69 23.30
N VAL A 279 14.41 -13.50 22.98
CA VAL A 279 13.18 -13.59 23.78
C VAL A 279 13.48 -14.16 25.16
N GLU A 280 14.26 -15.24 25.28
CA GLU A 280 14.67 -15.80 26.57
C GLU A 280 15.37 -14.77 27.45
N ALA A 281 16.28 -13.98 26.88
CA ALA A 281 16.98 -12.90 27.59
C ALA A 281 15.99 -11.83 28.14
N ILE A 282 14.92 -11.52 27.39
CA ILE A 282 13.88 -10.61 27.85
C ILE A 282 13.09 -11.25 29.00
N LEU A 283 12.72 -12.52 28.88
CA LEU A 283 11.87 -13.21 29.84
C LEU A 283 12.59 -13.56 31.15
N THR A 284 13.92 -13.64 31.16
CA THR A 284 14.73 -13.89 32.36
C THR A 284 15.08 -12.62 33.17
N ARG A 285 14.74 -11.43 32.66
CA ARG A 285 15.02 -10.17 33.37
C ARG A 285 14.32 -10.12 34.74
N PRO A 286 15.01 -9.67 35.79
CA PRO A 286 14.37 -9.50 37.09
C PRO A 286 13.31 -8.39 37.11
N ASP A 287 13.44 -7.39 36.22
CA ASP A 287 12.54 -6.26 36.02
C ASP A 287 11.57 -6.50 34.83
N ARG A 288 11.29 -7.76 34.50
CA ARG A 288 10.42 -8.16 33.40
C ARG A 288 9.09 -7.40 33.42
N PRO A 289 8.56 -6.94 32.25
CA PRO A 289 7.24 -6.36 32.13
C PRO A 289 6.12 -7.34 32.57
N GLU A 290 4.98 -6.81 33.01
CA GLU A 290 3.79 -7.61 33.34
C GLU A 290 3.12 -8.14 32.07
N VAL A 291 3.22 -7.35 30.97
CA VAL A 291 2.63 -7.66 29.68
C VAL A 291 3.59 -7.27 28.55
N LEU A 292 3.64 -8.09 27.50
CA LEU A 292 4.38 -7.81 26.27
C LEU A 292 3.40 -7.58 25.11
N LEU A 293 3.57 -6.45 24.42
CA LEU A 293 2.89 -6.13 23.18
C LEU A 293 3.85 -6.41 22.03
N CYS A 294 3.46 -7.28 21.12
CA CYS A 294 4.27 -7.67 19.98
C CYS A 294 3.76 -6.98 18.71
N HIS A 295 4.68 -6.49 17.86
CA HIS A 295 4.35 -5.79 16.62
C HIS A 295 3.49 -6.62 15.64
N ASN A 296 3.46 -7.95 15.81
CA ASN A 296 2.54 -8.85 15.09
C ASN A 296 2.31 -10.17 15.84
N ASP A 297 1.31 -10.92 15.40
CA ASP A 297 0.94 -12.20 16.02
C ASP A 297 1.99 -13.30 15.83
N LYS A 298 2.82 -13.25 14.76
CA LYS A 298 3.92 -14.20 14.59
C LYS A 298 4.97 -14.04 15.70
N THR A 299 5.28 -12.80 16.03
CA THR A 299 6.20 -12.49 17.15
C THR A 299 5.57 -12.86 18.49
N ALA A 300 4.28 -12.60 18.68
CA ALA A 300 3.57 -13.00 19.88
C ALA A 300 3.56 -14.53 20.06
N ASP A 301 3.36 -15.31 18.99
CA ASP A 301 3.42 -16.76 19.02
C ASP A 301 4.82 -17.29 19.35
N LEU A 302 5.87 -16.64 18.86
CA LEU A 302 7.24 -16.95 19.25
C LEU A 302 7.47 -16.71 20.75
N VAL A 303 7.07 -15.53 21.26
CA VAL A 303 7.15 -15.21 22.69
C VAL A 303 6.36 -16.23 23.51
N TRP A 304 5.18 -16.60 23.07
CA TRP A 304 4.34 -17.59 23.75
C TRP A 304 5.04 -18.97 23.86
N ARG A 305 5.58 -19.45 22.75
CA ARG A 305 6.29 -20.75 22.73
C ARG A 305 7.52 -20.74 23.60
N THR A 306 8.33 -19.66 23.53
CA THR A 306 9.52 -19.50 24.35
C THR A 306 9.17 -19.40 25.84
N ALA A 307 8.16 -18.61 26.21
CA ALA A 307 7.69 -18.53 27.59
C ALA A 307 7.27 -19.91 28.12
N ARG A 308 6.53 -20.67 27.33
CA ARG A 308 6.08 -22.02 27.69
C ARG A 308 7.25 -22.99 27.86
N SER A 309 8.28 -22.95 27.00
CA SER A 309 9.48 -23.81 27.16
C SER A 309 10.28 -23.50 28.44
N MET A 310 10.18 -22.25 28.90
CA MET A 310 10.78 -21.78 30.17
C MET A 310 9.88 -22.06 31.41
N GLY A 311 8.73 -22.70 31.24
CA GLY A 311 7.78 -22.99 32.32
C GLY A 311 6.89 -21.80 32.73
N LEU A 312 6.92 -20.69 31.99
CA LEU A 312 6.08 -19.53 32.25
C LEU A 312 4.66 -19.76 31.70
N ARG A 313 3.67 -19.39 32.48
CA ARG A 313 2.26 -19.50 32.11
C ARG A 313 1.75 -18.18 31.56
N ILE A 314 1.09 -18.23 30.40
CA ILE A 314 0.36 -17.08 29.86
C ILE A 314 -1.13 -17.35 30.07
N PRO A 315 -1.84 -16.43 30.72
CA PRO A 315 -1.43 -15.08 31.16
C PRO A 315 -0.87 -14.96 32.60
N ASP A 316 -0.80 -16.03 33.39
CA ASP A 316 -0.58 -15.98 34.84
C ASP A 316 0.74 -15.33 35.23
N ASP A 317 1.82 -15.71 34.56
CA ASP A 317 3.19 -15.26 34.85
C ASP A 317 3.65 -14.12 33.90
N LEU A 318 2.98 -14.01 32.73
CA LEU A 318 3.22 -13.00 31.70
C LEU A 318 1.98 -12.84 30.84
N ALA A 319 1.45 -11.65 30.69
CA ALA A 319 0.39 -11.36 29.72
C ALA A 319 1.00 -11.00 28.35
N LEU A 320 0.21 -11.24 27.28
CA LEU A 320 0.71 -11.09 25.92
C LEU A 320 -0.38 -10.58 24.97
N ALA A 321 -0.01 -9.66 24.07
CA ALA A 321 -0.86 -9.24 22.96
C ALA A 321 -0.05 -9.14 21.65
N GLY A 322 -0.74 -9.35 20.54
CA GLY A 322 -0.20 -9.25 19.20
C GLY A 322 -0.82 -8.13 18.37
N TYR A 323 -0.62 -8.22 17.07
CA TYR A 323 -1.15 -7.35 16.05
C TYR A 323 -1.39 -8.17 14.77
N ASP A 324 -2.40 -7.87 13.98
CA ASP A 324 -2.94 -8.50 12.76
C ASP A 324 -4.20 -9.34 13.00
N CYS A 325 -4.49 -9.75 14.24
CA CYS A 325 -5.63 -10.59 14.62
C CYS A 325 -5.81 -11.80 13.68
N ARG A 326 -4.89 -12.76 13.76
CA ARG A 326 -5.02 -13.98 12.96
C ARG A 326 -6.37 -14.67 13.25
N PRO A 327 -7.25 -14.83 12.27
CA PRO A 327 -8.50 -15.54 12.48
C PRO A 327 -8.23 -16.94 13.03
N GLY A 328 -8.84 -17.27 14.16
CA GLY A 328 -8.85 -18.62 14.71
C GLY A 328 -7.95 -18.92 15.90
N ASP A 329 -7.24 -17.95 16.49
CA ASP A 329 -6.67 -18.15 17.83
C ASP A 329 -7.35 -17.24 18.88
N PRO A 330 -8.45 -17.69 19.50
CA PRO A 330 -9.18 -16.90 20.50
C PRO A 330 -8.40 -16.72 21.81
N ARG A 331 -7.21 -17.31 21.91
CA ARG A 331 -6.38 -17.18 23.11
C ARG A 331 -5.56 -15.89 23.09
N LEU A 332 -5.06 -15.45 21.92
CA LEU A 332 -4.22 -14.29 21.78
C LEU A 332 -5.08 -13.03 21.65
N ALA A 333 -4.90 -12.07 22.56
CA ALA A 333 -5.38 -10.72 22.37
C ALA A 333 -4.58 -10.01 21.27
N SER A 334 -5.23 -9.27 20.39
CA SER A 334 -4.55 -8.71 19.23
C SER A 334 -5.26 -7.45 18.71
N ILE A 335 -4.51 -6.60 18.04
CA ILE A 335 -5.07 -5.50 17.23
C ILE A 335 -5.47 -6.07 15.86
N MET A 336 -6.73 -5.94 15.53
CA MET A 336 -7.28 -6.39 14.25
C MET A 336 -7.13 -5.31 13.19
N THR A 337 -6.51 -5.66 12.09
CA THR A 337 -6.59 -4.93 10.83
C THR A 337 -7.62 -5.61 9.92
N SER A 338 -8.11 -4.88 8.93
CA SER A 338 -9.04 -5.41 7.91
C SER A 338 -8.35 -5.46 6.55
N PRO A 339 -7.55 -6.50 6.24
CA PRO A 339 -6.83 -6.57 4.97
C PRO A 339 -7.73 -6.48 3.73
N GLY A 340 -8.94 -7.04 3.80
CA GLY A 340 -9.92 -6.95 2.73
C GLY A 340 -10.43 -5.52 2.50
N ASP A 341 -10.73 -4.80 3.58
CA ASP A 341 -11.17 -3.40 3.48
C ASP A 341 -10.04 -2.49 2.97
N ILE A 342 -8.80 -2.74 3.41
CA ILE A 342 -7.61 -2.03 2.93
C ILE A 342 -7.44 -2.25 1.42
N ALA A 343 -7.55 -3.48 0.97
CA ALA A 343 -7.45 -3.85 -0.44
C ALA A 343 -8.58 -3.23 -1.27
N SER A 344 -9.82 -3.28 -0.79
CA SER A 344 -10.97 -2.65 -1.42
C SER A 344 -10.80 -1.14 -1.53
N ALA A 345 -10.37 -0.49 -0.44
CA ALA A 345 -10.11 0.94 -0.41
C ALA A 345 -9.00 1.37 -1.40
N ALA A 346 -7.98 0.53 -1.59
CA ALA A 346 -6.93 0.79 -2.58
C ALA A 346 -7.47 0.71 -4.01
N VAL A 347 -8.33 -0.26 -4.31
CA VAL A 347 -9.01 -0.37 -5.61
C VAL A 347 -9.91 0.84 -5.86
N GLU A 348 -10.73 1.22 -4.88
CA GLU A 348 -11.60 2.42 -4.97
C GLU A 348 -10.77 3.67 -5.22
N MET A 349 -9.65 3.84 -4.49
CA MET A 349 -8.77 4.99 -4.64
C MET A 349 -8.12 5.05 -6.03
N VAL A 350 -7.61 3.92 -6.55
CA VAL A 350 -7.08 3.86 -7.93
C VAL A 350 -8.15 4.26 -8.92
N MET A 351 -9.37 3.73 -8.79
CA MET A 351 -10.46 4.03 -9.71
C MET A 351 -10.94 5.49 -9.60
N ASP A 352 -10.93 6.06 -8.39
CA ASP A 352 -11.21 7.47 -8.18
C ASP A 352 -10.14 8.36 -8.81
N HIS A 353 -8.86 8.07 -8.56
CA HIS A 353 -7.74 8.80 -9.17
C HIS A 353 -7.73 8.67 -10.69
N PHE A 354 -8.09 7.52 -11.23
CA PHE A 354 -8.21 7.30 -12.65
C PHE A 354 -9.31 8.17 -13.28
N ARG A 355 -10.46 8.32 -12.62
CA ARG A 355 -11.64 9.05 -13.12
C ARG A 355 -11.54 10.55 -12.85
N ASN A 356 -11.09 10.93 -11.67
CA ASN A 356 -11.21 12.29 -11.12
C ASN A 356 -9.86 12.99 -10.92
N GLY A 357 -8.74 12.25 -10.95
CA GLY A 357 -7.40 12.74 -10.63
C GLY A 357 -7.10 12.69 -9.14
N ILE A 358 -5.84 12.94 -8.81
CA ILE A 358 -5.32 12.94 -7.44
C ILE A 358 -5.40 14.36 -6.87
N SER A 359 -5.81 14.47 -5.62
CA SER A 359 -5.84 15.70 -4.83
C SER A 359 -5.51 15.40 -3.38
N ASP A 360 -5.18 16.42 -2.58
CA ASP A 360 -4.94 16.26 -1.16
C ASP A 360 -6.15 15.66 -0.41
N ALA A 361 -7.36 15.87 -0.92
CA ALA A 361 -8.57 15.37 -0.31
C ALA A 361 -8.79 13.84 -0.51
N ASN A 362 -8.22 13.25 -1.55
CA ASN A 362 -8.48 11.85 -1.91
C ASN A 362 -7.23 10.97 -1.98
N ARG A 363 -6.05 11.45 -1.57
CA ARG A 363 -4.81 10.68 -1.67
C ARG A 363 -4.41 9.92 -0.40
N LEU A 364 -5.10 10.12 0.73
CA LEU A 364 -4.89 9.35 1.96
C LEU A 364 -6.20 8.77 2.46
N ARG A 365 -6.22 7.47 2.72
CA ARG A 365 -7.31 6.81 3.42
C ARG A 365 -6.78 6.01 4.60
N LEU A 366 -7.23 6.37 5.80
CA LEU A 366 -6.93 5.68 7.05
C LEU A 366 -8.12 4.80 7.43
N LEU A 367 -7.86 3.52 7.68
CA LEU A 367 -8.87 2.55 8.10
C LEU A 367 -8.66 2.21 9.58
N PRO A 368 -9.66 2.41 10.44
CA PRO A 368 -9.50 2.19 11.87
C PRO A 368 -9.23 0.71 12.17
N THR A 369 -8.39 0.48 13.16
CA THR A 369 -8.18 -0.84 13.75
C THR A 369 -9.10 -1.05 14.95
N LYS A 370 -9.25 -2.30 15.37
CA LYS A 370 -10.02 -2.67 16.58
C LYS A 370 -9.19 -3.56 17.48
N PHE A 371 -9.38 -3.44 18.77
CA PHE A 371 -8.84 -4.40 19.72
C PHE A 371 -9.74 -5.63 19.79
N VAL A 372 -9.15 -6.80 19.67
CA VAL A 372 -9.80 -8.10 19.90
C VAL A 372 -9.24 -8.70 21.16
N ASP A 373 -10.07 -8.80 22.17
CA ASP A 373 -9.69 -9.37 23.46
C ASP A 373 -9.40 -10.88 23.37
N GLY A 374 -8.49 -11.35 24.23
CA GLY A 374 -8.08 -12.73 24.30
C GLY A 374 -7.64 -13.17 25.68
N LYS A 375 -7.63 -14.51 25.89
CA LYS A 375 -7.25 -15.09 27.19
C LYS A 375 -5.82 -14.74 27.60
N SER A 376 -4.94 -14.38 26.66
CA SER A 376 -3.54 -14.01 26.90
C SER A 376 -3.35 -12.73 27.71
N LEU A 377 -4.40 -11.92 27.88
CA LEU A 377 -4.37 -10.69 28.68
C LEU A 377 -5.14 -10.82 30.01
N TYR A 378 -5.66 -11.98 30.38
CA TYR A 378 -6.39 -12.10 31.62
C TYR A 378 -5.46 -12.10 32.83
N LYS A 379 -5.69 -11.21 33.80
CA LYS A 379 -4.93 -11.19 35.06
C LYS A 379 -5.57 -12.12 36.08
N PRO A 380 -4.84 -13.06 36.71
CA PRO A 380 -5.39 -13.91 37.75
C PRO A 380 -6.01 -13.11 38.87
N GLY A 381 -7.27 -13.39 39.25
CA GLY A 381 -7.97 -12.79 40.38
C GLY A 381 -8.91 -11.63 40.04
N VAL A 382 -8.83 -10.99 38.88
CA VAL A 382 -9.72 -9.87 38.50
C VAL A 382 -11.07 -10.38 37.96
N HIS A 383 -11.11 -11.56 37.38
CA HIS A 383 -12.29 -12.08 36.65
C HIS A 383 -13.43 -12.61 37.54
N LYS A 384 -13.21 -12.80 38.85
CA LYS A 384 -14.27 -13.35 39.72
C LYS A 384 -15.33 -12.31 40.13
N ARG A 385 -15.12 -11.02 39.91
CA ARG A 385 -16.04 -9.96 40.34
C ARG A 385 -17.11 -9.55 39.34
N ASN A 386 -16.87 -9.73 38.02
CA ASN A 386 -17.79 -9.19 37.00
C ASN A 386 -18.81 -10.21 36.43
N ILE A 387 -18.64 -11.52 36.65
CA ILE A 387 -19.63 -12.51 36.19
C ILE A 387 -20.87 -12.55 37.07
N LYS A 388 -20.82 -11.98 38.29
CA LYS A 388 -22.00 -11.93 39.19
C LYS A 388 -22.94 -10.72 38.98
N LYS A 389 -22.58 -9.73 38.14
CA LYS A 389 -23.41 -8.54 37.88
C LYS A 389 -24.33 -8.64 36.66
N ASN A 390 -24.18 -9.64 35.81
CA ASN A 390 -25.04 -9.81 34.62
C ASN A 390 -25.99 -11.02 34.69
N ARG A 391 -26.34 -11.45 35.91
CA ARG A 391 -27.37 -12.49 36.18
C ARG A 391 -28.37 -12.03 37.22
N THR A 392 -28.87 -10.81 37.06
CA THR A 392 -30.11 -10.35 37.71
C THR A 392 -30.90 -9.54 36.69
#